data_b1ede8deaaac3d5f2cafab9947dd04e4
#
_entry.id   b1ede8deaaac3d5f2cafab9947dd04e4
#
_cell.length_a   1.000
_cell.length_b   1.000
_cell.length_c   1.000
_cell.angle_alpha   90.00
_cell.angle_beta   90.00
_cell.angle_gamma   90.00
#
_symmetry.space_group_name_H-M   'P 1'
#
loop_
_entity.id
_entity.type
_entity.pdbx_description
1 polymer ?
#
loop_
_entity_poly.entity_id
_entity_poly.type
_entity_poly.pdbx_seq_one_letter_code
_entity_poly.pdbx_strand_id
1 'polypeptide(L)'
;MKFFRNALCAVLGGTLLLSGGTARAAEEPSRLQFDENGEFRILIVADTQDTAHPHEATLRLLNAELDAADADLVVFTGDQVHGPSVRTETAMEKALDAILTPVVERGIPFAAVFGNHDDEGGVSKETQLAIYQRYPGCLMTAGKDITGCGNYNLLVWSADGSRPVCNLWFLDSGTYGEKGVSKYARVEQDQIDWYETTAHELEAQYGALLPAYLFQHIIVPEIYDLLTEVPASEKKADGVFEGFSSRSGHYYKMGDGFSSGHFGEAPCPPDIPSGEFAAMQETGDIVAAFFGHDHKNDFVGTYQGIDLVATASTGFYIYGEREYHGARLVVLHEDAPAEYETEMLYYKDLVSDPLPGGLTSIHGKYVENIVIAAVSGLVVVVGGGIFLGVRIAKRKKYRQK
;
A
#
# COMPACT_ATOMS: atom_id res chain seq x y z
N MET A 1 65.68 -59.78 -7.88
CA MET A 1 66.39 -59.69 -9.19
C MET A 1 65.59 -58.77 -10.08
N LYS A 2 66.23 -57.64 -10.45
CA LYS A 2 66.16 -56.91 -11.73
C LYS A 2 64.77 -56.46 -12.22
N PHE A 3 64.49 -55.28 -12.75
CA PHE A 3 65.28 -54.16 -13.24
C PHE A 3 64.45 -52.89 -13.27
N PHE A 4 65.08 -51.77 -13.07
CA PHE A 4 64.62 -50.37 -13.31
C PHE A 4 64.17 -50.17 -14.78
N ARG A 5 63.20 -49.29 -14.99
CA ARG A 5 63.22 -48.32 -16.06
C ARG A 5 62.40 -47.08 -15.78
N ASN A 6 63.12 -45.96 -15.76
CA ASN A 6 62.59 -44.59 -15.69
C ASN A 6 61.78 -44.23 -16.94
N ALA A 7 60.65 -43.54 -16.74
CA ALA A 7 60.07 -42.70 -17.77
C ALA A 7 59.75 -41.34 -17.16
N LEU A 8 60.44 -40.35 -17.70
CA LEU A 8 60.31 -38.91 -17.42
C LEU A 8 59.07 -38.43 -18.14
N CYS A 9 58.08 -37.91 -17.41
CA CYS A 9 56.98 -37.17 -17.99
C CYS A 9 57.03 -35.72 -17.50
N ALA A 10 57.13 -34.82 -18.47
CA ALA A 10 57.21 -33.39 -18.33
C ALA A 10 55.90 -32.84 -17.69
N VAL A 11 56.07 -32.04 -16.64
CA VAL A 11 54.98 -31.24 -16.00
C VAL A 11 54.81 -29.98 -16.84
N LEU A 12 53.72 -29.90 -17.61
CA LEU A 12 53.24 -28.65 -18.17
C LEU A 12 52.41 -27.93 -17.06
N GLY A 13 53.00 -26.89 -16.52
CA GLY A 13 52.32 -26.01 -15.58
C GLY A 13 51.26 -25.19 -16.29
N GLY A 14 49.98 -25.58 -16.12
CA GLY A 14 48.84 -24.74 -16.44
C GLY A 14 48.48 -23.89 -15.21
N THR A 15 48.80 -22.61 -15.28
CA THR A 15 48.33 -21.62 -14.29
C THR A 15 46.86 -21.41 -14.51
N LEU A 16 45.99 -22.04 -13.69
CA LEU A 16 44.59 -21.67 -13.57
C LEU A 16 44.55 -20.34 -12.83
N LEU A 17 44.25 -19.27 -13.55
CA LEU A 17 43.78 -18.02 -12.97
C LEU A 17 42.36 -18.27 -12.37
N LEU A 18 42.30 -18.56 -11.09
CA LEU A 18 41.10 -18.45 -10.30
C LEU A 18 40.73 -16.97 -10.24
N SER A 19 39.80 -16.56 -11.11
CA SER A 19 39.07 -15.32 -10.92
C SER A 19 38.23 -15.49 -9.62
N GLY A 20 38.78 -15.02 -8.53
CA GLY A 20 38.03 -14.88 -7.28
C GLY A 20 36.93 -13.84 -7.46
N GLY A 21 35.77 -14.27 -7.87
CA GLY A 21 34.55 -13.52 -7.60
C GLY A 21 34.39 -13.52 -6.08
N THR A 22 34.63 -12.41 -5.44
CA THR A 22 34.20 -12.17 -4.07
C THR A 22 32.69 -12.26 -4.11
N ALA A 23 32.11 -13.39 -3.66
CA ALA A 23 30.73 -13.44 -3.26
C ALA A 23 30.59 -12.34 -2.18
N ARG A 24 29.90 -11.25 -2.51
CA ARG A 24 29.47 -10.26 -1.52
C ARG A 24 28.66 -11.07 -0.51
N ALA A 25 29.13 -11.13 0.73
CA ALA A 25 28.35 -11.69 1.82
C ALA A 25 27.01 -10.97 1.78
N ALA A 26 25.90 -11.71 1.85
CA ALA A 26 24.60 -11.11 2.04
C ALA A 26 24.77 -10.24 3.31
N GLU A 27 24.62 -8.93 3.16
CA GLU A 27 24.54 -8.05 4.32
C GLU A 27 23.35 -8.56 5.13
N GLU A 28 23.58 -8.84 6.42
CA GLU A 28 22.51 -9.08 7.37
C GLU A 28 21.49 -7.94 7.20
N PRO A 29 20.19 -8.21 7.16
CA PRO A 29 19.20 -7.16 7.02
C PRO A 29 19.46 -6.10 8.09
N SER A 30 19.54 -4.84 7.66
CA SER A 30 19.84 -3.72 8.55
C SER A 30 18.81 -3.72 9.67
N ARG A 31 19.27 -3.82 10.90
CA ARG A 31 18.43 -3.80 12.09
C ARG A 31 17.78 -2.42 12.17
N LEU A 32 16.45 -2.34 12.30
CA LEU A 32 15.77 -1.08 12.55
C LEU A 32 16.18 -0.57 13.93
N GLN A 33 16.60 0.69 14.01
CA GLN A 33 17.20 1.25 15.19
C GLN A 33 16.98 2.75 15.25
N PHE A 34 16.69 3.29 16.43
CA PHE A 34 16.64 4.74 16.65
C PHE A 34 17.98 5.37 16.30
N ASP A 35 17.96 6.59 15.81
CA ASP A 35 19.16 7.37 15.53
C ASP A 35 19.84 7.88 16.81
N GLU A 36 20.93 8.64 16.66
CA GLU A 36 21.67 9.21 17.80
C GLU A 36 20.89 10.27 18.59
N ASN A 37 19.81 10.82 18.02
CA ASN A 37 18.92 11.77 18.67
C ASN A 37 17.73 11.09 19.35
N GLY A 38 17.59 9.76 19.21
CA GLY A 38 16.47 8.98 19.71
C GLY A 38 15.23 9.10 18.86
N GLU A 39 15.35 9.42 17.56
CA GLU A 39 14.26 9.46 16.60
C GLU A 39 14.28 8.24 15.67
N PHE A 40 13.09 7.81 15.23
CA PHE A 40 12.90 6.82 14.19
C PHE A 40 11.75 7.26 13.27
N ARG A 41 12.06 7.48 12.00
CA ARG A 41 11.18 8.12 11.03
C ARG A 41 10.62 7.10 10.05
N ILE A 42 9.29 6.99 9.98
CA ILE A 42 8.59 6.06 9.10
C ILE A 42 7.83 6.87 8.04
N LEU A 43 8.10 6.62 6.76
CA LEU A 43 7.30 7.14 5.67
C LEU A 43 6.27 6.07 5.26
N ILE A 44 4.99 6.35 5.46
CA ILE A 44 3.88 5.48 5.06
C ILE A 44 3.38 5.93 3.69
N VAL A 45 3.50 5.05 2.70
CA VAL A 45 3.06 5.23 1.32
C VAL A 45 1.87 4.31 1.07
N ALA A 46 0.69 4.88 0.81
CA ALA A 46 -0.53 4.14 0.56
C ALA A 46 -0.93 4.22 -0.92
N ASP A 47 -1.52 3.16 -1.43
CA ASP A 47 -2.31 3.18 -2.66
C ASP A 47 -1.61 3.88 -3.84
N THR A 48 -0.36 3.50 -4.12
CA THR A 48 0.30 3.92 -5.36
C THR A 48 -0.47 3.43 -6.58
N GLN A 49 -1.09 2.28 -6.47
CA GLN A 49 -2.08 1.62 -7.33
C GLN A 49 -1.89 1.90 -8.83
N ASP A 50 -0.64 1.81 -9.27
CA ASP A 50 -0.22 2.17 -10.63
C ASP A 50 0.01 0.91 -11.49
N THR A 51 0.59 1.05 -12.65
CA THR A 51 0.76 0.00 -13.66
C THR A 51 2.24 -0.28 -13.92
N ALA A 52 2.53 -1.21 -14.84
CA ALA A 52 3.88 -1.42 -15.38
C ALA A 52 4.49 -0.16 -16.06
N HIS A 53 3.71 0.89 -16.21
CA HIS A 53 4.12 2.22 -16.69
C HIS A 53 3.46 3.28 -15.82
N PRO A 54 4.00 3.54 -14.61
CA PRO A 54 3.38 4.42 -13.65
C PRO A 54 3.19 5.83 -14.16
N HIS A 55 2.20 6.51 -13.61
CA HIS A 55 1.95 7.91 -13.90
C HIS A 55 3.12 8.77 -13.42
N GLU A 56 3.59 9.70 -14.25
CA GLU A 56 4.74 10.56 -13.92
C GLU A 56 4.55 11.34 -12.62
N ALA A 57 3.31 11.76 -12.31
CA ALA A 57 3.03 12.48 -11.07
C ALA A 57 3.14 11.58 -9.83
N THR A 58 2.77 10.28 -9.93
CA THR A 58 2.98 9.31 -8.86
C THR A 58 4.47 9.21 -8.51
N LEU A 59 5.33 9.01 -9.53
CA LEU A 59 6.78 8.89 -9.31
C LEU A 59 7.40 10.19 -8.83
N ARG A 60 6.90 11.34 -9.31
CA ARG A 60 7.38 12.66 -8.89
C ARG A 60 7.04 12.92 -7.43
N LEU A 61 5.80 12.63 -7.03
CA LEU A 61 5.37 12.76 -5.65
C LEU A 61 6.16 11.83 -4.74
N LEU A 62 6.24 10.54 -5.06
CA LEU A 62 7.00 9.56 -4.27
C LEU A 62 8.46 10.01 -4.06
N ASN A 63 9.13 10.51 -5.08
CA ASN A 63 10.49 11.02 -4.93
C ASN A 63 10.55 12.25 -4.01
N ALA A 64 9.59 13.17 -4.11
CA ALA A 64 9.53 14.35 -3.26
C ALA A 64 9.23 14.00 -1.79
N GLU A 65 8.36 13.01 -1.56
CA GLU A 65 8.06 12.46 -0.23
C GLU A 65 9.29 11.81 0.41
N LEU A 66 10.02 10.98 -0.35
CA LEU A 66 11.26 10.35 0.10
C LEU A 66 12.35 11.37 0.45
N ASP A 67 12.45 12.44 -0.36
CA ASP A 67 13.43 13.51 -0.12
C ASP A 67 13.05 14.39 1.09
N ALA A 68 11.76 14.55 1.38
CA ALA A 68 11.26 15.37 2.47
C ALA A 68 11.22 14.62 3.82
N ALA A 69 10.97 13.32 3.79
CA ALA A 69 10.75 12.52 5.00
C ALA A 69 12.04 12.24 5.79
N ASP A 70 13.19 12.11 5.12
CA ASP A 70 14.45 11.61 5.71
C ASP A 70 14.20 10.33 6.53
N ALA A 71 13.54 9.35 5.88
CA ALA A 71 12.96 8.20 6.55
C ALA A 71 13.98 7.09 6.82
N ASP A 72 13.89 6.46 8.01
CA ASP A 72 14.62 5.26 8.39
C ASP A 72 13.94 3.98 7.87
N LEU A 73 12.63 4.07 7.58
CA LEU A 73 11.83 2.98 7.05
C LEU A 73 10.74 3.53 6.13
N VAL A 74 10.54 2.89 4.97
CA VAL A 74 9.34 3.09 4.14
C VAL A 74 8.38 1.93 4.38
N VAL A 75 7.10 2.24 4.66
CA VAL A 75 6.04 1.25 4.79
C VAL A 75 5.00 1.47 3.69
N PHE A 76 4.81 0.46 2.85
CA PHE A 76 3.73 0.45 1.87
C PHE A 76 2.50 -0.24 2.46
N THR A 77 1.39 0.48 2.57
CA THR A 77 0.18 -0.02 3.23
C THR A 77 -0.85 -0.64 2.27
N GLY A 78 -0.39 -1.28 1.22
CA GLY A 78 -1.25 -2.03 0.30
C GLY A 78 -1.65 -1.26 -0.96
N ASP A 79 -2.24 -2.00 -1.90
CA ASP A 79 -2.64 -1.51 -3.22
C ASP A 79 -1.49 -0.78 -3.95
N GLN A 80 -0.31 -1.42 -4.01
CA GLN A 80 0.83 -0.89 -4.72
C GLN A 80 0.63 -0.91 -6.22
N VAL A 81 -0.17 -1.85 -6.73
CA VAL A 81 -0.44 -2.00 -8.16
C VAL A 81 -1.93 -2.01 -8.46
N HIS A 82 -2.31 -1.51 -9.64
CA HIS A 82 -3.64 -1.73 -10.17
C HIS A 82 -3.72 -3.13 -10.80
N GLY A 83 -4.11 -4.13 -10.01
CA GLY A 83 -4.12 -5.53 -10.39
C GLY A 83 -4.75 -5.82 -11.75
N PRO A 84 -5.94 -5.29 -12.10
CA PRO A 84 -6.55 -5.53 -13.40
C PRO A 84 -5.69 -5.12 -14.61
N SER A 85 -4.72 -4.22 -14.43
CA SER A 85 -3.76 -3.77 -15.46
C SER A 85 -2.42 -4.49 -15.40
N VAL A 86 -2.12 -5.23 -14.31
CA VAL A 86 -0.86 -5.91 -14.05
C VAL A 86 -1.11 -7.41 -13.93
N ARG A 87 -1.18 -8.09 -15.10
CA ARG A 87 -1.69 -9.48 -15.21
C ARG A 87 -0.61 -10.54 -15.41
N THR A 88 0.64 -10.18 -15.40
CA THR A 88 1.76 -11.11 -15.58
C THR A 88 2.86 -10.79 -14.59
N GLU A 89 3.65 -11.79 -14.21
CA GLU A 89 4.80 -11.61 -13.32
C GLU A 89 5.76 -10.52 -13.85
N THR A 90 6.04 -10.52 -15.16
CA THR A 90 6.88 -9.46 -15.77
C THR A 90 6.28 -8.06 -15.70
N ALA A 91 4.93 -7.92 -15.76
CA ALA A 91 4.28 -6.63 -15.60
C ALA A 91 4.31 -6.21 -14.12
N MET A 92 4.16 -7.16 -13.21
CA MET A 92 4.28 -6.96 -11.77
C MET A 92 5.70 -6.51 -11.40
N GLU A 93 6.73 -7.22 -11.88
CA GLU A 93 8.13 -6.83 -11.68
C GLU A 93 8.37 -5.37 -12.13
N LYS A 94 7.87 -4.98 -13.31
CA LYS A 94 8.04 -3.60 -13.80
C LYS A 94 7.29 -2.56 -12.97
N ALA A 95 6.08 -2.89 -12.50
CA ALA A 95 5.29 -1.98 -11.68
C ALA A 95 5.96 -1.76 -10.32
N LEU A 96 6.38 -2.84 -9.68
CA LEU A 96 7.11 -2.79 -8.41
C LEU A 96 8.50 -2.14 -8.55
N ASP A 97 9.23 -2.43 -9.63
CA ASP A 97 10.52 -1.82 -9.91
C ASP A 97 10.42 -0.29 -9.94
N ALA A 98 9.38 0.25 -10.54
CA ALA A 98 9.20 1.69 -10.67
C ALA A 98 8.96 2.41 -9.34
N ILE A 99 8.30 1.77 -8.37
CA ILE A 99 8.02 2.36 -7.04
C ILE A 99 9.11 2.01 -6.01
N LEU A 100 9.77 0.85 -6.16
CA LEU A 100 10.80 0.43 -5.21
C LEU A 100 12.19 0.99 -5.54
N THR A 101 12.52 1.20 -6.83
CA THR A 101 13.82 1.74 -7.23
C THR A 101 14.16 3.05 -6.52
N PRO A 102 13.26 4.05 -6.41
CA PRO A 102 13.56 5.29 -5.68
C PRO A 102 13.91 5.09 -4.19
N VAL A 103 13.30 4.10 -3.55
CA VAL A 103 13.56 3.73 -2.15
C VAL A 103 14.92 3.04 -2.01
N VAL A 104 15.16 2.05 -2.86
CA VAL A 104 16.42 1.27 -2.89
C VAL A 104 17.62 2.13 -3.23
N GLU A 105 17.49 3.07 -4.18
CA GLU A 105 18.58 4.00 -4.55
C GLU A 105 19.00 4.92 -3.42
N ARG A 106 18.07 5.21 -2.49
CA ARG A 106 18.36 5.98 -1.25
C ARG A 106 18.90 5.09 -0.13
N GLY A 107 18.92 3.77 -0.33
CA GLY A 107 19.38 2.81 0.69
C GLY A 107 18.42 2.67 1.86
N ILE A 108 17.17 3.11 1.75
CA ILE A 108 16.18 3.05 2.80
C ILE A 108 15.59 1.64 2.86
N PRO A 109 15.56 0.95 4.02
CA PRO A 109 14.84 -0.30 4.18
C PRO A 109 13.33 -0.08 4.01
N PHE A 110 12.62 -1.12 3.55
CA PHE A 110 11.18 -1.03 3.38
C PHE A 110 10.45 -2.30 3.79
N ALA A 111 9.21 -2.12 4.20
CA ALA A 111 8.25 -3.14 4.54
C ALA A 111 6.95 -2.88 3.75
N ALA A 112 6.11 -3.90 3.56
CA ALA A 112 4.82 -3.71 2.93
C ALA A 112 3.78 -4.71 3.48
N VAL A 113 2.51 -4.34 3.34
CA VAL A 113 1.35 -5.24 3.39
C VAL A 113 0.66 -5.24 2.04
N PHE A 114 -0.20 -6.22 1.80
CA PHE A 114 -0.98 -6.29 0.58
C PHE A 114 -2.37 -5.66 0.75
N GLY A 115 -2.86 -5.03 -0.32
CA GLY A 115 -4.21 -4.53 -0.42
C GLY A 115 -5.12 -5.45 -1.26
N ASN A 116 -6.35 -5.01 -1.48
CA ASN A 116 -7.35 -5.79 -2.18
C ASN A 116 -7.18 -5.79 -3.71
N HIS A 117 -6.44 -4.85 -4.27
CA HIS A 117 -6.18 -4.78 -5.70
C HIS A 117 -4.89 -5.47 -6.13
N ASP A 118 -3.99 -5.77 -5.22
CA ASP A 118 -2.65 -6.27 -5.57
C ASP A 118 -2.69 -7.62 -6.31
N ASP A 119 -3.61 -8.52 -5.97
CA ASP A 119 -3.71 -9.85 -6.60
C ASP A 119 -4.84 -10.00 -7.64
N GLU A 120 -5.63 -8.96 -7.91
CA GLU A 120 -6.74 -9.00 -8.88
C GLU A 120 -6.28 -9.35 -10.31
N GLY A 121 -5.02 -9.08 -10.63
CA GLY A 121 -4.38 -9.43 -11.91
C GLY A 121 -4.07 -10.92 -12.07
N GLY A 122 -4.18 -11.71 -11.00
CA GLY A 122 -3.88 -13.13 -10.98
C GLY A 122 -2.40 -13.47 -10.73
N VAL A 123 -1.58 -12.47 -10.34
CA VAL A 123 -0.25 -12.69 -9.77
C VAL A 123 -0.41 -12.78 -8.26
N SER A 124 -0.24 -13.97 -7.68
CA SER A 124 -0.52 -14.19 -6.26
C SER A 124 0.37 -13.36 -5.32
N LYS A 125 -0.12 -13.11 -4.10
CA LYS A 125 0.63 -12.37 -3.06
C LYS A 125 1.97 -13.03 -2.76
N GLU A 126 2.05 -14.37 -2.77
CA GLU A 126 3.30 -15.11 -2.56
C GLU A 126 4.31 -14.87 -3.70
N THR A 127 3.82 -14.82 -4.95
CA THR A 127 4.67 -14.48 -6.10
C THR A 127 5.17 -13.04 -5.99
N GLN A 128 4.30 -12.11 -5.61
CA GLN A 128 4.68 -10.72 -5.38
C GLN A 128 5.68 -10.59 -4.24
N LEU A 129 5.47 -11.26 -3.10
CA LEU A 129 6.41 -11.29 -1.98
C LEU A 129 7.80 -11.76 -2.45
N ALA A 130 7.86 -12.82 -3.27
CA ALA A 130 9.13 -13.30 -3.83
C ALA A 130 9.78 -12.26 -4.77
N ILE A 131 9.01 -11.38 -5.40
CA ILE A 131 9.54 -10.25 -6.18
C ILE A 131 10.10 -9.18 -5.24
N TYR A 132 9.33 -8.74 -4.23
CA TYR A 132 9.77 -7.76 -3.23
C TYR A 132 11.10 -8.16 -2.57
N GLN A 133 11.25 -9.44 -2.20
CA GLN A 133 12.44 -9.98 -1.55
C GLN A 133 13.70 -10.00 -2.43
N ARG A 134 13.60 -9.69 -3.71
CA ARG A 134 14.76 -9.52 -4.61
C ARG A 134 15.41 -8.14 -4.46
N TYR A 135 14.69 -7.18 -3.87
CA TYR A 135 15.19 -5.80 -3.70
C TYR A 135 15.98 -5.67 -2.40
N PRO A 136 17.14 -5.02 -2.44
CA PRO A 136 17.90 -4.69 -1.23
C PRO A 136 17.05 -3.87 -0.26
N GLY A 137 17.15 -4.17 1.02
CA GLY A 137 16.41 -3.46 2.07
C GLY A 137 14.97 -3.94 2.27
N CYS A 138 14.48 -4.95 1.52
CA CYS A 138 13.18 -5.55 1.77
C CYS A 138 13.17 -6.29 3.12
N LEU A 139 12.25 -5.92 3.99
CA LEU A 139 12.07 -6.52 5.31
C LEU A 139 10.84 -7.45 5.39
N MET A 140 10.10 -7.59 4.30
CA MET A 140 8.92 -8.45 4.23
C MET A 140 9.30 -9.91 4.42
N THR A 141 8.49 -10.64 5.16
CA THR A 141 8.58 -12.11 5.28
C THR A 141 7.23 -12.74 4.99
N ALA A 142 7.22 -14.03 4.64
CA ALA A 142 5.99 -14.78 4.43
C ALA A 142 5.17 -14.92 5.74
N GLY A 143 5.82 -14.74 6.88
CA GLY A 143 5.20 -15.00 8.17
C GLY A 143 5.02 -16.48 8.48
N LYS A 144 4.08 -16.78 9.38
CA LYS A 144 3.67 -18.15 9.71
C LYS A 144 2.64 -18.67 8.70
N ASP A 145 2.38 -19.97 8.72
CA ASP A 145 1.33 -20.62 7.92
C ASP A 145 -0.05 -20.37 8.58
N ILE A 146 -0.54 -19.17 8.35
CA ILE A 146 -1.85 -18.65 8.80
C ILE A 146 -2.53 -17.95 7.61
N THR A 147 -3.78 -17.56 7.76
CA THR A 147 -4.55 -16.84 6.72
C THR A 147 -3.81 -15.59 6.26
N GLY A 148 -3.82 -15.34 4.95
CA GLY A 148 -3.15 -14.20 4.32
C GLY A 148 -1.66 -14.46 4.01
N CYS A 149 -1.00 -13.44 3.46
CA CYS A 149 0.40 -13.47 3.07
C CYS A 149 1.13 -12.25 3.61
N GLY A 150 2.24 -12.47 4.31
CA GLY A 150 3.02 -11.35 4.84
C GLY A 150 2.48 -10.83 6.19
N ASN A 151 2.04 -11.74 7.07
CA ASN A 151 1.80 -11.41 8.48
C ASN A 151 3.11 -11.57 9.24
N TYR A 152 3.69 -10.46 9.70
CA TYR A 152 4.99 -10.45 10.39
C TYR A 152 5.11 -9.25 11.32
N ASN A 153 6.17 -9.24 12.11
CA ASN A 153 6.52 -8.09 12.94
C ASN A 153 8.01 -7.74 12.82
N LEU A 154 8.33 -6.47 13.10
CA LEU A 154 9.68 -5.95 13.10
C LEU A 154 9.93 -5.18 14.40
N LEU A 155 11.08 -5.44 15.05
CA LEU A 155 11.49 -4.72 16.25
C LEU A 155 12.32 -3.50 15.88
N VAL A 156 12.00 -2.35 16.47
CA VAL A 156 12.85 -1.15 16.42
C VAL A 156 13.65 -1.10 17.72
N TRP A 157 14.96 -0.99 17.58
CA TRP A 157 15.91 -1.08 18.69
C TRP A 157 16.38 0.29 19.16
N SER A 158 16.78 0.38 20.42
CA SER A 158 17.40 1.57 21.02
C SER A 158 18.57 2.08 20.19
N ALA A 159 18.89 3.37 20.28
CA ALA A 159 19.99 4.01 19.58
C ALA A 159 21.36 3.31 19.85
N ASP A 160 21.54 2.71 21.02
CA ASP A 160 22.72 1.91 21.35
C ASP A 160 22.61 0.42 20.92
N GLY A 161 21.48 0.01 20.37
CA GLY A 161 21.20 -1.35 19.91
C GLY A 161 21.06 -2.39 21.02
N SER A 162 20.96 -2.00 22.29
CA SER A 162 21.00 -2.92 23.43
C SER A 162 19.66 -3.61 23.73
N ARG A 163 18.51 -2.97 23.38
CA ARG A 163 17.17 -3.49 23.65
C ARG A 163 16.18 -3.09 22.56
N PRO A 164 15.12 -3.86 22.32
CA PRO A 164 13.99 -3.37 21.53
C PRO A 164 13.25 -2.27 22.30
N VAL A 165 12.72 -1.30 21.61
CA VAL A 165 11.97 -0.15 22.14
C VAL A 165 10.50 -0.25 21.79
N CYS A 166 10.20 -0.55 20.54
CA CYS A 166 8.83 -0.75 20.07
C CYS A 166 8.76 -1.86 19.02
N ASN A 167 7.55 -2.29 18.70
CA ASN A 167 7.27 -3.32 17.72
C ASN A 167 6.38 -2.74 16.59
N LEU A 168 6.63 -3.16 15.35
CA LEU A 168 5.86 -2.83 14.17
C LEU A 168 5.16 -4.10 13.69
N TRP A 169 3.83 -4.12 13.71
CA TRP A 169 3.00 -5.22 13.22
C TRP A 169 2.59 -4.98 11.78
N PHE A 170 2.63 -6.02 10.97
CA PHE A 170 2.17 -6.03 9.58
C PHE A 170 1.17 -7.15 9.40
N LEU A 171 -0.09 -6.81 9.04
CA LEU A 171 -1.18 -7.76 8.86
C LEU A 171 -1.73 -7.70 7.43
N ASP A 172 -1.93 -8.84 6.81
CA ASP A 172 -2.73 -8.95 5.59
C ASP A 172 -4.22 -8.90 5.96
N SER A 173 -4.86 -7.77 5.75
CA SER A 173 -6.29 -7.57 6.01
C SER A 173 -7.23 -8.24 5.00
N GLY A 174 -6.66 -9.05 4.10
CA GLY A 174 -7.40 -9.77 3.08
C GLY A 174 -7.75 -8.91 1.86
N THR A 175 -8.72 -9.38 1.07
CA THR A 175 -9.14 -8.73 -0.17
C THR A 175 -10.66 -8.46 -0.14
N TYR A 176 -11.46 -9.28 -0.81
CA TYR A 176 -12.90 -9.17 -0.85
C TYR A 176 -13.55 -10.21 0.05
N GLY A 177 -14.65 -9.81 0.69
CA GLY A 177 -15.44 -10.69 1.53
C GLY A 177 -16.37 -11.62 0.75
N GLU A 178 -17.10 -12.46 1.46
CA GLU A 178 -18.11 -13.33 0.88
C GLU A 178 -19.27 -12.49 0.30
N LYS A 179 -19.62 -12.78 -0.95
CA LYS A 179 -20.68 -12.08 -1.66
C LYS A 179 -22.03 -12.14 -0.94
N GLY A 180 -22.57 -10.97 -0.62
CA GLY A 180 -23.83 -10.79 0.09
C GLY A 180 -23.71 -10.90 1.62
N VAL A 181 -22.48 -11.03 2.12
CA VAL A 181 -22.18 -11.06 3.56
C VAL A 181 -21.33 -9.84 3.92
N SER A 182 -20.18 -9.66 3.26
CA SER A 182 -19.31 -8.50 3.45
C SER A 182 -18.69 -8.09 2.13
N LYS A 183 -18.50 -6.79 1.92
CA LYS A 183 -17.83 -6.29 0.72
C LYS A 183 -16.35 -6.60 0.75
N TYR A 184 -15.70 -6.39 1.87
CA TYR A 184 -14.28 -6.66 2.08
C TYR A 184 -14.07 -7.82 3.04
N ALA A 185 -12.94 -8.50 2.92
CA ALA A 185 -12.46 -9.47 3.88
C ALA A 185 -12.07 -8.77 5.20
N ARG A 186 -11.84 -9.56 6.20
CA ARG A 186 -11.39 -9.12 7.53
C ARG A 186 -10.16 -9.92 7.93
N VAL A 187 -9.45 -9.45 8.92
CA VAL A 187 -8.43 -10.24 9.62
C VAL A 187 -9.12 -11.45 10.24
N GLU A 188 -8.61 -12.65 10.01
CA GLU A 188 -9.18 -13.90 10.48
C GLU A 188 -8.65 -14.29 11.86
N GLN A 189 -9.35 -15.21 12.54
CA GLN A 189 -9.06 -15.56 13.93
C GLN A 189 -7.63 -16.12 14.14
N ASP A 190 -7.09 -16.87 13.18
CA ASP A 190 -5.73 -17.41 13.27
C ASP A 190 -4.64 -16.33 13.18
N GLN A 191 -4.92 -15.20 12.49
CA GLN A 191 -4.06 -14.02 12.47
C GLN A 191 -4.10 -13.30 13.83
N ILE A 192 -5.30 -13.18 14.42
CA ILE A 192 -5.50 -12.60 15.75
C ILE A 192 -4.78 -13.43 16.81
N ASP A 193 -4.99 -14.75 16.81
CA ASP A 193 -4.32 -15.68 17.73
C ASP A 193 -2.78 -15.61 17.60
N TRP A 194 -2.27 -15.44 16.39
CA TRP A 194 -0.85 -15.26 16.15
C TRP A 194 -0.34 -13.93 16.72
N TYR A 195 -1.07 -12.84 16.51
CA TYR A 195 -0.73 -11.52 17.04
C TYR A 195 -0.64 -11.55 18.56
N GLU A 196 -1.70 -12.00 19.24
CA GLU A 196 -1.75 -12.08 20.70
C GLU A 196 -0.63 -12.99 21.28
N THR A 197 -0.46 -14.17 20.67
CA THR A 197 0.59 -15.11 21.09
C THR A 197 1.97 -14.49 20.95
N THR A 198 2.26 -13.84 19.83
CA THR A 198 3.56 -13.26 19.55
C THR A 198 3.82 -12.04 20.45
N ALA A 199 2.82 -11.21 20.74
CA ALA A 199 2.94 -10.08 21.66
C ALA A 199 3.34 -10.56 23.06
N HIS A 200 2.69 -11.62 23.59
CA HIS A 200 3.03 -12.21 24.87
C HIS A 200 4.40 -12.94 24.87
N GLU A 201 4.80 -13.55 23.75
CA GLU A 201 6.14 -14.13 23.61
C GLU A 201 7.22 -13.04 23.68
N LEU A 202 7.00 -11.89 23.03
CA LEU A 202 7.89 -10.72 23.09
C LEU A 202 7.95 -10.13 24.50
N GLU A 203 6.81 -9.99 25.18
CA GLU A 203 6.75 -9.54 26.56
C GLU A 203 7.56 -10.46 27.49
N ALA A 204 7.36 -11.78 27.36
CA ALA A 204 8.11 -12.77 28.15
C ALA A 204 9.61 -12.75 27.84
N GLN A 205 9.99 -12.51 26.59
CA GLN A 205 11.38 -12.45 26.15
C GLN A 205 12.12 -11.20 26.65
N TYR A 206 11.45 -10.04 26.59
CA TYR A 206 12.09 -8.75 26.89
C TYR A 206 11.69 -8.17 28.25
N GLY A 207 10.77 -8.82 28.97
CA GLY A 207 10.39 -8.47 30.34
C GLY A 207 9.41 -7.30 30.46
N ALA A 208 8.90 -6.79 29.34
CA ALA A 208 7.86 -5.77 29.30
C ALA A 208 7.09 -5.87 27.97
N LEU A 209 5.81 -5.50 28.00
CA LEU A 209 5.03 -5.30 26.80
C LEU A 209 5.60 -4.11 26.02
N LEU A 210 5.95 -4.32 24.75
CA LEU A 210 6.50 -3.28 23.90
C LEU A 210 5.36 -2.46 23.29
N PRO A 211 5.37 -1.12 23.39
CA PRO A 211 4.47 -0.29 22.60
C PRO A 211 4.59 -0.65 21.12
N ALA A 212 3.47 -0.69 20.42
CA ALA A 212 3.45 -1.19 19.06
C ALA A 212 2.62 -0.33 18.10
N TYR A 213 2.97 -0.40 16.83
CA TYR A 213 2.32 0.28 15.73
C TYR A 213 1.93 -0.76 14.68
N LEU A 214 0.66 -0.76 14.27
CA LEU A 214 0.12 -1.74 13.36
C LEU A 214 -0.08 -1.14 11.97
N PHE A 215 0.28 -1.89 10.93
CA PHE A 215 0.10 -1.52 9.53
C PHE A 215 -0.72 -2.59 8.82
N GLN A 216 -1.81 -2.20 8.22
CA GLN A 216 -2.64 -3.02 7.35
C GLN A 216 -3.33 -2.15 6.29
N HIS A 217 -3.96 -2.77 5.29
CA HIS A 217 -4.57 -2.02 4.21
C HIS A 217 -5.98 -1.55 4.56
N ILE A 218 -6.88 -2.47 4.89
CA ILE A 218 -8.30 -2.17 5.11
C ILE A 218 -8.54 -1.80 6.58
N ILE A 219 -9.20 -0.67 6.81
CA ILE A 219 -9.50 -0.14 8.15
C ILE A 219 -10.50 -1.02 8.90
N VAL A 220 -10.41 -1.04 10.22
CA VAL A 220 -11.34 -1.76 11.11
C VAL A 220 -12.74 -1.12 11.15
N PRO A 221 -13.82 -1.92 11.32
CA PRO A 221 -15.20 -1.41 11.38
C PRO A 221 -15.48 -0.39 12.48
N GLU A 222 -14.70 -0.41 13.55
CA GLU A 222 -14.79 0.46 14.72
C GLU A 222 -14.57 1.94 14.40
N ILE A 223 -14.03 2.26 13.21
CA ILE A 223 -13.95 3.64 12.72
C ILE A 223 -15.32 4.34 12.71
N TYR A 224 -16.40 3.58 12.47
CA TYR A 224 -17.75 4.15 12.48
C TYR A 224 -18.23 4.57 13.88
N ASP A 225 -17.66 4.03 14.95
CA ASP A 225 -17.96 4.43 16.33
C ASP A 225 -17.37 5.81 16.68
N LEU A 226 -16.39 6.28 15.91
CA LEU A 226 -15.86 7.65 15.99
C LEU A 226 -16.70 8.67 15.21
N LEU A 227 -17.57 8.22 14.32
CA LEU A 227 -18.40 9.09 13.49
C LEU A 227 -19.72 9.45 14.20
N THR A 228 -20.25 10.61 13.87
CA THR A 228 -21.59 11.02 14.32
C THR A 228 -22.60 10.77 13.21
N GLU A 229 -23.56 9.89 13.45
CA GLU A 229 -24.68 9.69 12.54
C GLU A 229 -25.60 10.93 12.53
N VAL A 230 -26.01 11.35 11.34
CA VAL A 230 -26.86 12.52 11.14
C VAL A 230 -28.14 12.15 10.37
N PRO A 231 -29.24 12.91 10.55
CA PRO A 231 -30.48 12.67 9.81
C PRO A 231 -30.27 12.79 8.29
N ALA A 232 -31.01 11.99 7.51
CA ALA A 232 -30.99 12.04 6.04
C ALA A 232 -31.34 13.43 5.44
N SER A 233 -31.96 14.31 6.22
CA SER A 233 -32.19 15.73 5.82
C SER A 233 -30.89 16.52 5.70
N GLU A 234 -29.81 16.10 6.38
CA GLU A 234 -28.48 16.73 6.39
C GLU A 234 -27.52 16.15 5.32
N LYS A 235 -27.94 15.17 4.54
CA LYS A 235 -27.09 14.47 3.55
C LYS A 235 -26.35 15.34 2.52
N LYS A 236 -26.73 16.61 2.39
CA LYS A 236 -26.08 17.59 1.51
C LYS A 236 -25.26 18.64 2.28
N ALA A 237 -25.20 18.52 3.60
CA ALA A 237 -24.38 19.42 4.38
C ALA A 237 -22.89 19.12 4.15
N ASP A 238 -22.09 20.15 4.29
CA ASP A 238 -20.63 20.03 4.17
C ASP A 238 -20.07 19.05 5.20
N GLY A 239 -19.10 18.21 4.79
CA GLY A 239 -18.52 17.18 5.65
C GLY A 239 -19.45 16.00 6.00
N VAL A 240 -20.64 15.89 5.38
CA VAL A 240 -21.54 14.74 5.54
C VAL A 240 -21.38 13.79 4.35
N PHE A 241 -21.21 12.51 4.64
CA PHE A 241 -21.12 11.44 3.65
C PHE A 241 -22.08 10.29 3.96
N GLU A 242 -22.44 9.52 2.94
CA GLU A 242 -23.24 8.30 3.09
C GLU A 242 -22.32 7.15 3.51
N GLY A 243 -22.76 6.33 4.46
CA GLY A 243 -22.02 5.17 4.91
C GLY A 243 -21.85 4.12 3.81
N PHE A 244 -20.78 3.33 3.93
CA PHE A 244 -20.41 2.31 2.95
C PHE A 244 -21.15 1.00 3.17
N SER A 245 -21.42 0.26 2.09
CA SER A 245 -21.95 -1.11 2.06
C SER A 245 -23.19 -1.33 2.93
N SER A 246 -23.08 -2.09 4.02
CA SER A 246 -24.20 -2.34 4.96
C SER A 246 -24.73 -1.08 5.67
N ARG A 247 -23.96 -0.01 5.64
CA ARG A 247 -24.32 1.30 6.22
C ARG A 247 -24.93 2.27 5.17
N SER A 248 -25.16 1.81 3.95
CA SER A 248 -25.80 2.61 2.90
C SER A 248 -27.19 3.08 3.32
N GLY A 249 -27.53 4.33 3.04
CA GLY A 249 -28.75 4.98 3.50
C GLY A 249 -28.62 5.67 4.86
N HIS A 250 -27.54 5.47 5.59
CA HIS A 250 -27.16 6.20 6.81
C HIS A 250 -26.12 7.26 6.47
N TYR A 251 -26.16 8.39 7.14
CA TYR A 251 -25.30 9.54 6.86
C TYR A 251 -24.48 9.89 8.10
N TYR A 252 -23.22 10.21 7.88
CA TYR A 252 -22.25 10.41 8.95
C TYR A 252 -21.44 11.68 8.70
N LYS A 253 -20.91 12.23 9.77
CA LYS A 253 -19.89 13.26 9.76
C LYS A 253 -18.81 12.95 10.80
N MET A 254 -17.71 13.65 10.73
CA MET A 254 -16.64 13.59 11.72
C MET A 254 -17.21 13.84 13.13
N GLY A 255 -16.87 12.99 14.07
CA GLY A 255 -17.18 13.14 15.49
C GLY A 255 -16.05 13.86 16.26
N ASP A 256 -16.18 13.94 17.58
CA ASP A 256 -15.23 14.68 18.44
C ASP A 256 -13.91 13.91 18.71
N GLY A 257 -13.83 12.62 18.33
CA GLY A 257 -12.65 11.78 18.56
C GLY A 257 -11.47 11.99 17.58
N PHE A 258 -11.63 12.86 16.58
CA PHE A 258 -10.60 13.12 15.59
C PHE A 258 -9.74 14.33 15.99
N SER A 259 -8.41 14.16 15.91
CA SER A 259 -7.44 15.20 16.23
C SER A 259 -6.94 15.98 15.02
N SER A 260 -6.93 15.36 13.83
CA SER A 260 -6.48 15.98 12.59
C SER A 260 -7.01 15.29 11.35
N GLY A 261 -6.76 15.88 10.17
CA GLY A 261 -7.10 15.32 8.87
C GLY A 261 -8.55 15.55 8.44
N HIS A 262 -8.98 14.86 7.40
CA HIS A 262 -10.32 14.99 6.83
C HIS A 262 -10.85 13.68 6.24
N PHE A 263 -12.14 13.67 5.96
CA PHE A 263 -12.80 12.63 5.18
C PHE A 263 -13.17 13.17 3.80
N GLY A 264 -12.52 12.66 2.78
CA GLY A 264 -12.89 12.90 1.38
C GLY A 264 -13.86 11.86 0.84
N GLU A 265 -14.04 10.73 1.56
CA GLU A 265 -14.97 9.65 1.25
C GLU A 265 -15.36 8.88 2.52
N ALA A 266 -16.45 8.07 2.42
CA ALA A 266 -16.84 7.20 3.52
C ALA A 266 -15.76 6.15 3.79
N PRO A 267 -15.41 5.86 5.05
CA PRO A 267 -14.55 4.73 5.36
C PRO A 267 -15.15 3.41 4.85
N CYS A 268 -14.32 2.55 4.31
CA CYS A 268 -14.72 1.31 3.65
C CYS A 268 -14.22 0.03 4.37
N PRO A 269 -14.55 -0.16 5.65
CA PRO A 269 -14.16 -1.37 6.38
C PRO A 269 -14.95 -2.60 5.93
N PRO A 270 -14.60 -3.80 6.42
CA PRO A 270 -15.46 -4.97 6.39
C PRO A 270 -16.83 -4.68 7.02
N ASP A 271 -17.88 -5.36 6.52
CA ASP A 271 -19.22 -5.23 7.08
C ASP A 271 -19.40 -5.99 8.41
N ILE A 272 -18.49 -6.92 8.70
CA ILE A 272 -18.52 -7.79 9.89
C ILE A 272 -17.20 -7.60 10.66
N PRO A 273 -17.28 -7.21 11.95
CA PRO A 273 -16.10 -7.15 12.82
C PRO A 273 -15.39 -8.52 12.92
N SER A 274 -14.07 -8.50 12.99
CA SER A 274 -13.26 -9.71 13.18
C SER A 274 -12.98 -10.05 14.65
N GLY A 275 -13.11 -9.07 15.54
CA GLY A 275 -12.56 -9.13 16.90
C GLY A 275 -11.14 -8.57 17.02
N GLU A 276 -10.54 -8.18 15.89
CA GLU A 276 -9.18 -7.62 15.83
C GLU A 276 -8.99 -6.43 16.76
N PHE A 277 -9.91 -5.45 16.70
CA PHE A 277 -9.83 -4.26 17.56
C PHE A 277 -9.93 -4.62 19.05
N ALA A 278 -10.79 -5.58 19.40
CA ALA A 278 -10.92 -6.06 20.78
C ALA A 278 -9.61 -6.75 21.24
N ALA A 279 -8.97 -7.53 20.38
CA ALA A 279 -7.68 -8.16 20.67
C ALA A 279 -6.56 -7.12 20.88
N MET A 280 -6.53 -6.06 20.06
CA MET A 280 -5.60 -4.93 20.27
C MET A 280 -5.79 -4.27 21.64
N GLN A 281 -7.05 -4.10 22.08
CA GLN A 281 -7.37 -3.53 23.39
C GLN A 281 -7.00 -4.46 24.54
N GLU A 282 -7.28 -5.77 24.40
CA GLU A 282 -6.99 -6.78 25.43
C GLU A 282 -5.49 -6.98 25.59
N THR A 283 -4.73 -7.01 24.51
CA THR A 283 -3.26 -7.10 24.51
C THR A 283 -2.66 -5.80 25.07
N GLY A 284 -3.16 -4.65 24.64
CA GLY A 284 -2.79 -3.34 25.20
C GLY A 284 -1.42 -2.81 24.75
N ASP A 285 -0.86 -3.35 23.66
CA ASP A 285 0.41 -2.90 23.09
C ASP A 285 0.24 -1.85 21.99
N ILE A 286 -0.90 -1.85 21.27
CA ILE A 286 -1.11 -0.99 20.11
C ILE A 286 -1.35 0.47 20.53
N VAL A 287 -0.45 1.34 20.08
CA VAL A 287 -0.57 2.81 20.19
C VAL A 287 -1.42 3.36 19.05
N ALA A 288 -1.08 2.97 17.82
CA ALA A 288 -1.77 3.40 16.61
C ALA A 288 -1.81 2.29 15.56
N ALA A 289 -2.90 2.26 14.78
CA ALA A 289 -3.06 1.41 13.60
C ALA A 289 -3.19 2.30 12.35
N PHE A 290 -2.36 2.03 11.34
CA PHE A 290 -2.24 2.80 10.10
C PHE A 290 -2.83 2.04 8.93
N PHE A 291 -3.64 2.74 8.12
CA PHE A 291 -4.42 2.17 7.02
C PHE A 291 -4.23 2.94 5.72
N GLY A 292 -4.34 2.23 4.58
CA GLY A 292 -4.55 2.79 3.25
C GLY A 292 -6.03 2.67 2.85
N HIS A 293 -6.29 2.16 1.63
CA HIS A 293 -7.58 1.76 1.10
C HIS A 293 -8.55 2.89 0.76
N ASP A 294 -8.77 3.83 1.69
CA ASP A 294 -9.63 5.00 1.50
C ASP A 294 -8.79 6.15 0.94
N HIS A 295 -8.75 6.29 -0.38
CA HIS A 295 -7.78 7.14 -1.09
C HIS A 295 -7.83 8.62 -0.75
N LYS A 296 -8.95 9.08 -0.18
CA LYS A 296 -9.19 10.50 0.11
C LYS A 296 -9.21 10.81 1.60
N ASN A 297 -8.97 9.83 2.43
CA ASN A 297 -9.00 9.96 3.87
C ASN A 297 -7.58 10.08 4.42
N ASP A 298 -7.37 11.02 5.33
CA ASP A 298 -6.07 11.25 5.97
C ASP A 298 -6.19 11.63 7.45
N PHE A 299 -7.26 11.20 8.09
CA PHE A 299 -7.57 11.50 9.47
C PHE A 299 -6.67 10.77 10.49
N VAL A 300 -6.60 11.35 11.68
CA VAL A 300 -6.18 10.70 12.92
C VAL A 300 -7.33 10.75 13.90
N GLY A 301 -7.84 9.60 14.33
CA GLY A 301 -8.94 9.51 15.27
C GLY A 301 -8.67 8.50 16.38
N THR A 302 -8.88 8.88 17.63
CA THR A 302 -8.64 8.02 18.80
C THR A 302 -9.92 7.33 19.24
N TYR A 303 -9.94 6.01 19.15
CA TYR A 303 -11.04 5.19 19.67
C TYR A 303 -10.53 4.29 20.80
N GLN A 304 -11.13 4.46 21.98
CA GLN A 304 -10.83 3.68 23.18
C GLN A 304 -9.32 3.53 23.49
N GLY A 305 -8.56 4.60 23.26
CA GLY A 305 -7.13 4.67 23.57
C GLY A 305 -6.20 4.20 22.45
N ILE A 306 -6.72 3.77 21.30
CA ILE A 306 -5.94 3.39 20.11
C ILE A 306 -6.22 4.40 19.02
N ASP A 307 -5.19 4.92 18.36
CA ASP A 307 -5.35 5.80 17.22
C ASP A 307 -5.59 4.98 15.93
N LEU A 308 -6.69 5.31 15.24
CA LEU A 308 -7.00 4.82 13.89
C LEU A 308 -6.58 5.91 12.91
N VAL A 309 -5.59 5.60 12.05
CA VAL A 309 -4.92 6.59 11.22
C VAL A 309 -5.03 6.20 9.75
N ALA A 310 -5.75 6.99 8.97
CA ALA A 310 -5.83 6.82 7.52
C ALA A 310 -4.70 7.58 6.82
N THR A 311 -4.21 7.04 5.72
CA THR A 311 -3.23 7.69 4.84
C THR A 311 -3.81 7.81 3.44
N ALA A 312 -3.91 9.03 2.92
CA ALA A 312 -4.38 9.27 1.56
C ALA A 312 -3.48 8.62 0.50
N SER A 313 -4.02 8.36 -0.69
CA SER A 313 -3.26 7.71 -1.76
C SER A 313 -2.12 8.60 -2.28
N THR A 314 -0.96 7.99 -2.55
CA THR A 314 0.15 8.61 -3.30
C THR A 314 -0.10 8.55 -4.81
N GLY A 315 -0.86 7.56 -5.29
CA GLY A 315 -1.02 7.24 -6.70
C GLY A 315 -1.94 8.16 -7.50
N PHE A 316 -1.54 8.54 -8.71
CA PHE A 316 -2.32 9.36 -9.64
C PHE A 316 -2.99 8.57 -10.77
N TYR A 317 -2.76 7.26 -10.85
CA TYR A 317 -3.34 6.44 -11.90
C TYR A 317 -4.84 6.20 -11.69
N ILE A 318 -5.27 6.13 -10.43
CA ILE A 318 -6.66 5.96 -10.02
C ILE A 318 -7.24 7.25 -9.42
N TYR A 319 -8.40 7.16 -8.80
CA TYR A 319 -9.02 8.30 -8.13
C TYR A 319 -8.29 8.67 -6.82
N GLY A 320 -8.43 9.92 -6.41
CA GLY A 320 -7.91 10.47 -5.17
C GLY A 320 -8.33 11.93 -5.02
N GLU A 321 -7.87 12.61 -4.00
CA GLU A 321 -8.20 14.02 -3.70
C GLU A 321 -7.15 14.97 -4.30
N ARG A 322 -6.86 14.86 -5.60
CA ARG A 322 -5.98 15.75 -6.39
C ARG A 322 -4.74 16.31 -5.64
N GLU A 323 -4.85 17.50 -5.06
CA GLU A 323 -3.77 18.19 -4.35
C GLU A 323 -3.42 17.56 -2.99
N TYR A 324 -4.30 16.70 -2.47
CA TYR A 324 -4.14 15.96 -1.23
C TYR A 324 -3.62 14.53 -1.43
N HIS A 325 -3.21 14.14 -2.65
CA HIS A 325 -2.36 12.97 -2.79
C HIS A 325 -1.09 13.16 -1.96
N GLY A 326 -0.70 12.13 -1.22
CA GLY A 326 0.42 12.27 -0.31
C GLY A 326 0.76 10.99 0.45
N ALA A 327 1.89 11.03 1.14
CA ALA A 327 2.32 10.01 2.08
C ALA A 327 2.27 10.58 3.51
N ARG A 328 2.31 9.70 4.51
CA ARG A 328 2.31 10.09 5.92
C ARG A 328 3.68 9.89 6.53
N LEU A 329 4.23 10.93 7.14
CA LEU A 329 5.39 10.84 8.00
C LEU A 329 4.95 10.54 9.43
N VAL A 330 5.62 9.59 10.07
CA VAL A 330 5.49 9.25 11.49
C VAL A 330 6.87 9.32 12.12
N VAL A 331 6.99 10.03 13.24
CA VAL A 331 8.24 10.13 14.01
C VAL A 331 8.01 9.51 15.39
N LEU A 332 8.80 8.49 15.70
CA LEU A 332 8.81 7.82 16.99
C LEU A 332 9.97 8.34 17.82
N HIS A 333 9.82 8.33 19.16
CA HIS A 333 10.84 8.78 20.10
C HIS A 333 11.24 7.67 21.05
N GLU A 334 12.54 7.43 21.23
CA GLU A 334 13.05 6.35 22.07
C GLU A 334 12.66 6.51 23.54
N ASP A 335 12.60 7.74 24.04
CA ASP A 335 12.28 8.07 25.42
C ASP A 335 10.76 8.12 25.71
N ALA A 336 9.92 8.15 24.67
CA ALA A 336 8.47 8.15 24.74
C ALA A 336 7.84 7.21 23.71
N PRO A 337 8.16 5.89 23.71
CA PRO A 337 7.81 4.98 22.61
C PRO A 337 6.31 4.67 22.46
N ALA A 338 5.47 5.16 23.37
CA ALA A 338 4.02 5.14 23.27
C ALA A 338 3.42 6.47 22.78
N GLU A 339 4.26 7.40 22.35
CA GLU A 339 3.87 8.67 21.74
C GLU A 339 4.50 8.76 20.34
N TYR A 340 3.88 9.51 19.45
CA TYR A 340 4.40 9.73 18.10
C TYR A 340 3.92 11.07 17.54
N GLU A 341 4.70 11.62 16.63
CA GLU A 341 4.29 12.76 15.82
C GLU A 341 3.91 12.27 14.43
N THR A 342 2.93 12.93 13.78
CA THR A 342 2.56 12.57 12.42
C THR A 342 2.06 13.75 11.62
N GLU A 343 2.40 13.76 10.34
CA GLU A 343 1.91 14.72 9.35
C GLU A 343 1.75 14.09 7.97
N MET A 344 0.92 14.69 7.14
CA MET A 344 0.82 14.33 5.71
C MET A 344 1.74 15.19 4.87
N LEU A 345 2.48 14.54 3.98
CA LEU A 345 3.36 15.15 2.98
C LEU A 345 2.60 15.21 1.65
N TYR A 346 1.91 16.32 1.37
CA TYR A 346 1.03 16.42 0.21
C TYR A 346 1.73 16.89 -1.06
N TYR A 347 1.20 16.49 -2.21
CA TYR A 347 1.66 16.98 -3.52
C TYR A 347 1.70 18.49 -3.60
N LYS A 348 0.66 19.19 -3.13
CA LYS A 348 0.54 20.64 -3.14
C LYS A 348 1.68 21.39 -2.41
N ASP A 349 2.28 20.74 -1.42
CA ASP A 349 3.30 21.34 -0.55
C ASP A 349 4.72 20.97 -1.03
N LEU A 350 4.89 19.82 -1.67
CA LEU A 350 6.19 19.28 -2.06
C LEU A 350 6.54 19.50 -3.54
N VAL A 351 5.52 19.52 -4.43
CA VAL A 351 5.74 19.51 -5.87
C VAL A 351 5.27 20.81 -6.51
N SER A 352 6.20 21.54 -7.11
CA SER A 352 5.91 22.81 -7.78
C SER A 352 5.25 22.67 -9.16
N ASP A 353 5.31 21.48 -9.76
CA ASP A 353 4.71 21.22 -11.05
C ASP A 353 3.17 21.23 -10.96
N PRO A 354 2.48 21.70 -12.01
CA PRO A 354 1.04 21.71 -12.01
C PRO A 354 0.47 20.30 -11.78
N LEU A 355 -0.60 20.22 -11.01
CA LEU A 355 -1.36 18.99 -10.85
C LEU A 355 -1.75 18.42 -12.22
N PRO A 356 -1.69 17.10 -12.41
CA PRO A 356 -2.17 16.46 -13.61
C PRO A 356 -3.61 16.89 -13.92
N GLY A 357 -3.91 17.16 -15.19
CA GLY A 357 -5.25 17.51 -15.61
C GLY A 357 -6.28 16.46 -15.18
N GLY A 358 -7.50 16.88 -14.80
CA GLY A 358 -8.50 16.07 -14.11
C GLY A 358 -9.04 14.80 -14.82
N LEU A 359 -8.50 14.42 -15.97
CA LEU A 359 -8.81 13.16 -16.68
C LEU A 359 -7.60 12.22 -16.79
N THR A 360 -6.59 12.42 -15.98
CA THR A 360 -5.37 11.58 -15.97
C THR A 360 -5.52 10.28 -15.16
N SER A 361 -6.54 10.18 -14.31
CA SER A 361 -6.88 8.92 -13.64
C SER A 361 -7.47 7.91 -14.64
N ILE A 362 -7.39 6.63 -14.33
CA ILE A 362 -8.00 5.57 -15.16
C ILE A 362 -9.50 5.81 -15.37
N HIS A 363 -10.19 6.34 -14.36
CA HIS A 363 -11.61 6.72 -14.47
C HIS A 363 -11.81 7.79 -15.55
N GLY A 364 -10.97 8.81 -15.55
CA GLY A 364 -11.00 9.86 -16.56
C GLY A 364 -10.67 9.32 -17.95
N LYS A 365 -9.61 8.53 -18.12
CA LYS A 365 -9.26 7.89 -19.40
C LYS A 365 -10.32 6.90 -19.86
N TYR A 366 -10.92 6.16 -18.95
CA TYR A 366 -12.00 5.22 -19.29
C TYR A 366 -13.26 5.97 -19.75
N VAL A 367 -13.65 7.04 -19.05
CA VAL A 367 -14.76 7.92 -19.45
C VAL A 367 -14.45 8.61 -20.77
N GLU A 368 -13.24 9.13 -20.96
CA GLU A 368 -12.80 9.74 -22.21
C GLU A 368 -12.87 8.75 -23.39
N ASN A 369 -12.37 7.52 -23.20
CA ASN A 369 -12.45 6.47 -24.23
C ASN A 369 -13.89 6.06 -24.53
N ILE A 370 -14.79 5.99 -23.53
CA ILE A 370 -16.21 5.74 -23.74
C ILE A 370 -16.85 6.89 -24.51
N VAL A 371 -16.56 8.13 -24.15
CA VAL A 371 -17.06 9.32 -24.85
C VAL A 371 -16.56 9.35 -26.29
N ILE A 372 -15.27 9.11 -26.52
CA ILE A 372 -14.70 9.05 -27.87
C ILE A 372 -15.34 7.92 -28.68
N ALA A 373 -15.55 6.73 -28.10
CA ALA A 373 -16.20 5.62 -28.77
C ALA A 373 -17.67 5.91 -29.09
N ALA A 374 -18.40 6.52 -28.16
CA ALA A 374 -19.79 6.92 -28.36
C ALA A 374 -19.93 8.00 -29.43
N VAL A 375 -19.08 9.03 -29.42
CA VAL A 375 -19.07 10.09 -30.46
C VAL A 375 -18.67 9.52 -31.80
N SER A 376 -17.66 8.66 -31.86
CA SER A 376 -17.25 7.99 -33.11
C SER A 376 -18.34 7.09 -33.67
N GLY A 377 -19.05 6.34 -32.81
CA GLY A 377 -20.19 5.52 -33.18
C GLY A 377 -21.35 6.36 -33.73
N LEU A 378 -21.63 7.51 -33.09
CA LEU A 378 -22.66 8.44 -33.56
C LEU A 378 -22.33 9.04 -34.95
N VAL A 379 -21.07 9.42 -35.16
CA VAL A 379 -20.60 9.94 -36.47
C VAL A 379 -20.75 8.89 -37.57
N VAL A 380 -20.43 7.63 -37.29
CA VAL A 380 -20.60 6.53 -38.26
C VAL A 380 -22.07 6.29 -38.56
N VAL A 381 -22.96 6.30 -37.58
CA VAL A 381 -24.41 6.09 -37.77
C VAL A 381 -25.04 7.26 -38.57
N VAL A 382 -24.72 8.50 -38.20
CA VAL A 382 -25.23 9.70 -38.88
C VAL A 382 -24.65 9.77 -40.29
N GLY A 383 -23.34 9.56 -40.47
CA GLY A 383 -22.70 9.56 -41.78
C GLY A 383 -23.24 8.44 -42.71
N GLY A 384 -23.42 7.23 -42.15
CA GLY A 384 -24.04 6.10 -42.86
C GLY A 384 -25.48 6.36 -43.25
N GLY A 385 -26.28 6.96 -42.36
CA GLY A 385 -27.67 7.37 -42.62
C GLY A 385 -27.78 8.41 -43.73
N ILE A 386 -26.94 9.43 -43.73
CA ILE A 386 -26.86 10.45 -44.78
C ILE A 386 -26.47 9.82 -46.13
N PHE A 387 -25.44 8.98 -46.14
CA PHE A 387 -24.98 8.29 -47.35
C PHE A 387 -26.06 7.39 -47.94
N LEU A 388 -26.80 6.64 -47.10
CA LEU A 388 -27.89 5.79 -47.52
C LEU A 388 -29.05 6.63 -48.07
N GLY A 389 -29.42 7.74 -47.42
CA GLY A 389 -30.42 8.68 -47.83
C GLY A 389 -30.13 9.30 -49.21
N VAL A 390 -28.89 9.76 -49.44
CA VAL A 390 -28.44 10.29 -50.73
C VAL A 390 -28.49 9.22 -51.82
N ARG A 391 -28.11 7.98 -51.51
CA ARG A 391 -28.12 6.85 -52.45
C ARG A 391 -29.57 6.46 -52.85
N ILE A 392 -30.49 6.47 -51.88
CA ILE A 392 -31.92 6.22 -52.14
C ILE A 392 -32.53 7.35 -52.99
N ALA A 393 -32.23 8.61 -52.66
CA ALA A 393 -32.70 9.76 -53.42
C ALA A 393 -32.19 9.75 -54.87
N LYS A 394 -30.91 9.41 -55.09
CA LYS A 394 -30.36 9.24 -56.45
C LYS A 394 -31.06 8.10 -57.23
N ARG A 395 -31.34 6.95 -56.61
CA ARG A 395 -32.03 5.81 -57.23
C ARG A 395 -33.48 6.17 -57.62
N LYS A 396 -34.21 6.96 -56.81
CA LYS A 396 -35.57 7.45 -57.16
C LYS A 396 -35.53 8.37 -58.38
N LYS A 397 -34.54 9.27 -58.49
CA LYS A 397 -34.35 10.18 -59.57
C LYS A 397 -34.03 9.48 -60.93
N TYR A 398 -33.36 8.32 -60.90
CA TYR A 398 -33.05 7.47 -62.04
C TYR A 398 -34.21 6.58 -62.46
N ARG A 399 -35.25 6.38 -61.63
CA ARG A 399 -36.46 5.60 -61.97
C ARG A 399 -37.62 6.45 -62.52
N GLN A 400 -37.47 7.78 -62.50
CA GLN A 400 -38.48 8.74 -63.05
C GLN A 400 -38.04 9.36 -64.35
N LYS A 401 -36.92 8.97 -64.93
CA LYS A 401 -36.52 9.21 -66.32
C LYS A 401 -36.57 7.88 -67.08
#